data_ec1a584e361949d874a20251a1de4851
#
_entry.id   ec1a584e361949d874a20251a1de4851
#
_cell.length_a   1.000
_cell.length_b   1.000
_cell.length_c   1.000
_cell.angle_alpha   90.00
_cell.angle_beta   90.00
_cell.angle_gamma   90.00
#
_symmetry.space_group_name_H-M   'P 1'
#
loop_
_entity.id
_entity.type
_entity.pdbx_description
1 polymer ?
#
loop_
_entity_poly.entity_id
_entity_poly.type
_entity_poly.pdbx_seq_one_letter_code
_entity_poly.pdbx_strand_id
1 'polypeptide(L)'
;MTNKLNIVLIGNGMYSTGQGTDGYGTIVPAINEFNRKKEKVNLLHIVGSRVESTSKAKEKTDKLQTISGCNLPIVLSPNSEDNPEEYKKAILEIEKPACAIIAVPDHLHYEITKFCLENNIHCLVVKPFTVNLEEAHELTSIANAKGLMSWVEFHKRWDIANVALRDSYLSGEIGDLLYCIVEYSQRKSIPTKNFKEWSFLSWVLASTSQLAKYS
;
A
#
# COMPACT_ATOMS: atom_id res chain seq x y z
N MET A 1 -26.56 3.53 -11.13
CA MET A 1 -25.97 2.64 -10.11
C MET A 1 -24.52 3.06 -9.95
N THR A 2 -24.09 3.49 -8.79
CA THR A 2 -22.65 3.83 -8.57
C THR A 2 -21.91 2.51 -8.45
N ASN A 3 -21.08 2.18 -9.45
CA ASN A 3 -20.23 1.00 -9.39
C ASN A 3 -19.27 1.17 -8.20
N LYS A 4 -19.46 0.35 -7.16
CA LYS A 4 -18.53 0.27 -6.04
C LYS A 4 -17.30 -0.53 -6.45
N LEU A 5 -16.15 -0.18 -5.89
CA LEU A 5 -14.87 -0.79 -6.19
C LEU A 5 -14.62 -2.03 -5.31
N ASN A 6 -14.14 -3.10 -5.91
CA ASN A 6 -13.56 -4.22 -5.18
C ASN A 6 -12.04 -4.03 -5.04
N ILE A 7 -11.50 -4.29 -3.86
CA ILE A 7 -10.07 -4.11 -3.57
C ILE A 7 -9.47 -5.45 -3.15
N VAL A 8 -8.38 -5.85 -3.82
CA VAL A 8 -7.52 -6.95 -3.38
C VAL A 8 -6.29 -6.35 -2.71
N LEU A 9 -6.17 -6.50 -1.40
CA LEU A 9 -4.98 -6.11 -0.64
C LEU A 9 -4.05 -7.32 -0.53
N ILE A 10 -2.97 -7.30 -1.28
CA ILE A 10 -1.96 -8.37 -1.30
C ILE A 10 -0.88 -8.04 -0.28
N GLY A 11 -0.77 -8.88 0.75
CA GLY A 11 0.04 -8.68 1.93
C GLY A 11 -0.79 -8.28 3.14
N ASN A 12 -0.76 -9.11 4.17
CA ASN A 12 -1.55 -8.98 5.41
C ASN A 12 -0.71 -8.61 6.64
N GLY A 13 0.51 -8.12 6.42
CA GLY A 13 1.49 -7.84 7.47
C GLY A 13 1.24 -6.57 8.28
N MET A 14 2.31 -6.11 8.94
CA MET A 14 2.29 -4.96 9.84
C MET A 14 1.73 -3.69 9.18
N TYR A 15 2.19 -3.35 7.98
CA TYR A 15 1.77 -2.13 7.28
C TYR A 15 0.29 -2.18 6.85
N SER A 16 -0.17 -3.34 6.44
CA SER A 16 -1.56 -3.55 6.00
C SER A 16 -2.55 -3.54 7.16
N THR A 17 -2.33 -4.41 8.17
CA THR A 17 -3.30 -4.77 9.22
C THR A 17 -2.81 -4.50 10.64
N GLY A 18 -1.57 -4.07 10.83
CA GLY A 18 -0.97 -3.88 12.16
C GLY A 18 -0.48 -5.16 12.83
N GLN A 19 -0.35 -6.26 12.10
CA GLN A 19 0.18 -7.51 12.66
C GLN A 19 1.52 -7.30 13.37
N GLY A 20 1.66 -7.88 14.58
CA GLY A 20 2.87 -7.73 15.38
C GLY A 20 3.06 -6.37 16.07
N THR A 21 2.04 -5.50 16.04
CA THR A 21 2.04 -4.19 16.72
C THR A 21 0.76 -4.01 17.55
N ASP A 22 0.70 -2.97 18.38
CA ASP A 22 -0.52 -2.58 19.09
C ASP A 22 -1.54 -1.87 18.18
N GLY A 23 -1.09 -1.34 17.03
CA GLY A 23 -1.94 -0.65 16.07
C GLY A 23 -2.64 -1.56 15.05
N TYR A 24 -3.30 -0.93 14.09
CA TYR A 24 -4.10 -1.60 13.04
C TYR A 24 -3.47 -1.44 11.64
N GLY A 25 -2.21 -1.04 11.56
CA GLY A 25 -1.54 -0.76 10.29
C GLY A 25 -1.94 0.59 9.69
N THR A 26 -1.70 0.73 8.41
CA THR A 26 -1.96 1.97 7.66
C THR A 26 -3.04 1.76 6.60
N ILE A 27 -2.98 0.66 5.85
CA ILE A 27 -3.81 0.48 4.65
C ILE A 27 -5.27 0.18 5.02
N VAL A 28 -5.53 -0.81 5.86
CA VAL A 28 -6.91 -1.18 6.21
C VAL A 28 -7.64 -0.04 6.93
N PRO A 29 -7.04 0.68 7.89
CA PRO A 29 -7.68 1.87 8.46
C PRO A 29 -8.00 2.95 7.44
N ALA A 30 -7.11 3.20 6.46
CA ALA A 30 -7.36 4.19 5.41
C ALA A 30 -8.53 3.80 4.50
N ILE A 31 -8.62 2.53 4.11
CA ILE A 31 -9.74 2.01 3.32
C ILE A 31 -11.06 2.10 4.11
N ASN A 32 -11.05 1.71 5.38
CA ASN A 32 -12.22 1.81 6.25
C ASN A 32 -12.71 3.26 6.38
N GLU A 33 -11.81 4.21 6.62
CA GLU A 33 -12.17 5.63 6.74
C GLU A 33 -12.67 6.20 5.41
N PHE A 34 -12.04 5.82 4.30
CA PHE A 34 -12.52 6.19 2.97
C PHE A 34 -13.94 5.65 2.73
N ASN A 35 -14.18 4.36 3.02
CA ASN A 35 -15.47 3.76 2.80
C ASN A 35 -16.54 4.32 3.74
N ARG A 36 -16.20 4.61 5.00
CA ARG A 36 -17.09 5.27 5.95
C ARG A 36 -17.59 6.64 5.45
N LYS A 37 -16.71 7.38 4.76
CA LYS A 37 -17.04 8.72 4.22
C LYS A 37 -17.73 8.68 2.85
N LYS A 38 -17.40 7.72 2.02
CA LYS A 38 -17.74 7.74 0.59
C LYS A 38 -18.63 6.58 0.14
N GLU A 39 -18.67 5.48 0.90
CA GLU A 39 -19.42 4.25 0.57
C GLU A 39 -19.14 3.72 -0.85
N LYS A 40 -17.88 3.82 -1.29
CA LYS A 40 -17.45 3.47 -2.65
C LYS A 40 -16.76 2.11 -2.76
N VAL A 41 -16.48 1.44 -1.64
CA VAL A 41 -15.89 0.11 -1.64
C VAL A 41 -16.99 -0.93 -1.41
N ASN A 42 -17.02 -1.96 -2.26
CA ASN A 42 -17.95 -3.07 -2.16
C ASN A 42 -17.37 -4.22 -1.33
N LEU A 43 -16.12 -4.58 -1.61
CA LEU A 43 -15.41 -5.68 -0.96
C LEU A 43 -13.93 -5.32 -0.78
N LEU A 44 -13.37 -5.68 0.37
CA LEU A 44 -11.93 -5.73 0.62
C LEU A 44 -11.51 -7.20 0.80
N HIS A 45 -10.77 -7.75 -0.16
CA HIS A 45 -10.16 -9.07 -0.05
C HIS A 45 -8.70 -8.93 0.38
N ILE A 46 -8.37 -9.33 1.60
CA ILE A 46 -7.01 -9.29 2.15
C ILE A 46 -6.37 -10.66 1.94
N VAL A 47 -5.26 -10.67 1.21
CA VAL A 47 -4.58 -11.90 0.80
C VAL A 47 -3.21 -11.99 1.47
N GLY A 48 -3.01 -13.04 2.25
CA GLY A 48 -1.73 -13.44 2.79
C GLY A 48 -1.13 -14.63 2.04
N SER A 49 -0.03 -15.16 2.56
CA SER A 49 0.58 -16.40 2.07
C SER A 49 0.43 -17.57 3.05
N ARG A 50 0.07 -17.28 4.31
CA ARG A 50 -0.01 -18.28 5.38
C ARG A 50 -1.30 -18.17 6.17
N VAL A 51 -1.90 -19.29 6.51
CA VAL A 51 -3.14 -19.37 7.30
C VAL A 51 -2.98 -18.72 8.67
N GLU A 52 -1.86 -18.96 9.36
CA GLU A 52 -1.59 -18.36 10.66
C GLU A 52 -1.59 -16.81 10.59
N SER A 53 -0.91 -16.24 9.60
CA SER A 53 -0.88 -14.79 9.45
C SER A 53 -2.24 -14.23 9.04
N THR A 54 -3.01 -14.97 8.28
CA THR A 54 -4.37 -14.60 7.87
C THR A 54 -5.32 -14.56 9.08
N SER A 55 -5.22 -15.54 9.98
CA SER A 55 -6.00 -15.55 11.23
C SER A 55 -5.68 -14.35 12.12
N LYS A 56 -4.39 -14.02 12.29
CA LYS A 56 -3.97 -12.83 13.05
C LYS A 56 -4.45 -11.52 12.41
N ALA A 57 -4.42 -11.44 11.07
CA ALA A 57 -4.94 -10.30 10.32
C ALA A 57 -6.46 -10.16 10.52
N LYS A 58 -7.19 -11.28 10.54
CA LYS A 58 -8.63 -11.29 10.79
C LYS A 58 -8.97 -10.71 12.15
N GLU A 59 -8.29 -11.11 13.21
CA GLU A 59 -8.52 -10.56 14.55
C GLU A 59 -8.33 -9.03 14.59
N LYS A 60 -7.30 -8.52 13.88
CA LYS A 60 -7.02 -7.07 13.78
C LYS A 60 -8.12 -6.34 13.02
N THR A 61 -8.55 -6.89 11.91
CA THR A 61 -9.58 -6.27 11.06
C THR A 61 -10.95 -6.28 11.75
N ASP A 62 -11.33 -7.36 12.41
CA ASP A 62 -12.59 -7.47 13.15
C ASP A 62 -12.64 -6.43 14.29
N LYS A 63 -11.54 -6.29 15.04
CA LYS A 63 -11.43 -5.26 16.10
C LYS A 63 -11.51 -3.85 15.53
N LEU A 64 -10.82 -3.59 14.42
CA LEU A 64 -10.85 -2.29 13.76
C LEU A 64 -12.26 -1.94 13.27
N GLN A 65 -12.98 -2.88 12.66
CA GLN A 65 -14.37 -2.66 12.24
C GLN A 65 -15.29 -2.33 13.42
N THR A 66 -15.13 -3.04 14.53
CA THR A 66 -15.89 -2.78 15.76
C THR A 66 -15.64 -1.36 16.28
N ILE A 67 -14.38 -0.93 16.32
CA ILE A 67 -13.99 0.41 16.82
C ILE A 67 -14.43 1.52 15.87
N SER A 68 -14.28 1.31 14.57
CA SER A 68 -14.58 2.34 13.55
C SER A 68 -16.06 2.43 13.20
N GLY A 69 -16.87 1.42 13.54
CA GLY A 69 -18.26 1.30 13.07
C GLY A 69 -18.40 1.13 11.57
N CYS A 70 -17.33 0.72 10.87
CA CYS A 70 -17.36 0.54 9.42
C CYS A 70 -17.86 -0.86 9.06
N ASN A 71 -18.90 -0.95 8.24
CA ASN A 71 -19.51 -2.21 7.79
C ASN A 71 -19.00 -2.65 6.39
N LEU A 72 -17.72 -2.43 6.10
CA LEU A 72 -17.12 -2.90 4.86
C LEU A 72 -17.01 -4.43 4.89
N PRO A 73 -17.54 -5.15 3.88
CA PRO A 73 -17.29 -6.58 3.74
C PRO A 73 -15.81 -6.85 3.55
N ILE A 74 -15.23 -7.67 4.44
CA ILE A 74 -13.81 -8.07 4.40
C ILE A 74 -13.75 -9.59 4.31
N VAL A 75 -13.04 -10.08 3.29
CA VAL A 75 -12.69 -11.48 3.10
C VAL A 75 -11.17 -11.60 3.26
N LEU A 76 -10.73 -12.68 3.89
CA LEU A 76 -9.30 -12.97 4.06
C LEU A 76 -8.99 -14.37 3.52
N SER A 77 -7.84 -14.53 2.90
CA SER A 77 -7.29 -15.82 2.45
C SER A 77 -5.76 -15.86 2.55
N PRO A 78 -5.12 -17.05 2.60
CA PRO A 78 -5.73 -18.39 2.57
C PRO A 78 -6.35 -18.80 3.92
N ASN A 79 -7.31 -19.73 3.90
CA ASN A 79 -8.01 -20.19 5.09
C ASN A 79 -7.77 -21.68 5.43
N SER A 80 -7.28 -22.49 4.50
CA SER A 80 -7.13 -23.95 4.68
C SER A 80 -5.69 -24.40 4.69
N GLU A 81 -4.87 -23.88 3.80
CA GLU A 81 -3.46 -24.24 3.65
C GLU A 81 -2.63 -23.05 3.22
N ASP A 82 -1.35 -23.05 3.55
CA ASP A 82 -0.41 -22.01 3.16
C ASP A 82 -0.23 -22.01 1.64
N ASN A 83 -0.39 -20.83 1.03
CA ASN A 83 -0.27 -20.68 -0.41
C ASN A 83 0.38 -19.32 -0.76
N PRO A 84 1.66 -19.31 -1.14
CA PRO A 84 2.34 -18.08 -1.58
C PRO A 84 1.73 -17.44 -2.84
N GLU A 85 1.01 -18.21 -3.65
CA GLU A 85 0.36 -17.75 -4.88
C GLU A 85 -1.15 -17.46 -4.72
N GLU A 86 -1.66 -17.42 -3.51
CA GLU A 86 -3.08 -17.17 -3.22
C GLU A 86 -3.58 -15.87 -3.88
N TYR A 87 -2.70 -14.89 -4.05
CA TYR A 87 -3.04 -13.65 -4.74
C TYR A 87 -3.46 -13.87 -6.21
N LYS A 88 -2.90 -14.86 -6.89
CA LYS A 88 -3.26 -15.18 -8.28
C LYS A 88 -4.73 -15.56 -8.37
N LYS A 89 -5.17 -16.44 -7.47
CA LYS A 89 -6.57 -16.84 -7.39
C LYS A 89 -7.48 -15.64 -7.09
N ALA A 90 -7.12 -14.84 -6.08
CA ALA A 90 -7.90 -13.67 -5.71
C ALA A 90 -8.04 -12.66 -6.86
N ILE A 91 -6.99 -12.43 -7.64
CA ILE A 91 -6.99 -11.54 -8.81
C ILE A 91 -7.84 -12.08 -9.96
N LEU A 92 -7.83 -13.40 -10.19
CA LEU A 92 -8.60 -14.02 -11.27
C LEU A 92 -10.11 -14.10 -10.95
N GLU A 93 -10.47 -14.20 -9.68
CA GLU A 93 -11.86 -14.37 -9.23
C GLU A 93 -12.53 -13.04 -8.86
N ILE A 94 -11.79 -11.95 -8.68
CA ILE A 94 -12.38 -10.68 -8.23
C ILE A 94 -13.31 -10.06 -9.30
N GLU A 95 -14.51 -9.69 -8.90
CA GLU A 95 -15.44 -8.97 -9.76
C GLU A 95 -14.95 -7.53 -10.04
N LYS A 96 -15.10 -7.08 -11.29
CA LYS A 96 -14.75 -5.71 -11.70
C LYS A 96 -15.94 -4.76 -11.54
N PRO A 97 -15.69 -3.48 -11.23
CA PRO A 97 -14.40 -2.80 -11.20
C PRO A 97 -13.58 -3.17 -9.97
N ALA A 98 -12.28 -3.42 -10.19
CA ALA A 98 -11.36 -3.86 -9.14
C ALA A 98 -9.98 -3.19 -9.24
N CYS A 99 -9.31 -3.10 -8.10
CA CYS A 99 -7.90 -2.71 -8.03
C CYS A 99 -7.15 -3.58 -7.02
N ALA A 100 -5.82 -3.66 -7.17
CA ALA A 100 -4.92 -4.30 -6.23
C ALA A 100 -4.11 -3.25 -5.46
N ILE A 101 -3.97 -3.46 -4.15
CA ILE A 101 -3.00 -2.76 -3.32
C ILE A 101 -1.94 -3.77 -2.91
N ILE A 102 -0.68 -3.53 -3.27
CA ILE A 102 0.42 -4.47 -3.12
C ILE A 102 1.32 -3.99 -1.99
N ALA A 103 1.34 -4.73 -0.88
CA ALA A 103 2.06 -4.40 0.35
C ALA A 103 2.81 -5.63 0.88
N VAL A 104 3.73 -6.11 0.09
CA VAL A 104 4.57 -7.30 0.31
C VAL A 104 6.04 -6.89 0.45
N PRO A 105 6.98 -7.83 0.73
CA PRO A 105 8.41 -7.54 0.64
C PRO A 105 8.83 -7.07 -0.75
N ASP A 106 9.78 -6.13 -0.81
CA ASP A 106 10.18 -5.39 -2.01
C ASP A 106 10.48 -6.25 -3.23
N HIS A 107 11.14 -7.39 -3.03
CA HIS A 107 11.53 -8.30 -4.12
C HIS A 107 10.34 -9.00 -4.82
N LEU A 108 9.15 -8.97 -4.21
CA LEU A 108 7.92 -9.53 -4.77
C LEU A 108 7.07 -8.50 -5.54
N HIS A 109 7.41 -7.20 -5.44
CA HIS A 109 6.62 -6.13 -6.03
C HIS A 109 6.48 -6.29 -7.55
N TYR A 110 7.58 -6.57 -8.25
CA TYR A 110 7.58 -6.70 -9.70
C TYR A 110 6.66 -7.82 -10.19
N GLU A 111 6.87 -9.05 -9.71
CA GLU A 111 6.11 -10.22 -10.16
C GLU A 111 4.61 -10.05 -9.92
N ILE A 112 4.24 -9.64 -8.70
CA ILE A 112 2.84 -9.50 -8.31
C ILE A 112 2.17 -8.36 -9.09
N THR A 113 2.84 -7.21 -9.25
CA THR A 113 2.31 -6.08 -10.01
C THR A 113 2.13 -6.45 -11.48
N LYS A 114 3.10 -7.12 -12.08
CA LYS A 114 3.03 -7.61 -13.46
C LYS A 114 1.81 -8.51 -13.65
N PHE A 115 1.63 -9.50 -12.78
CA PHE A 115 0.49 -10.40 -12.83
C PHE A 115 -0.85 -9.63 -12.74
N CYS A 116 -0.97 -8.66 -11.85
CA CYS A 116 -2.18 -7.84 -11.72
C CYS A 116 -2.47 -7.03 -13.00
N LEU A 117 -1.44 -6.36 -13.55
CA LEU A 117 -1.58 -5.57 -14.79
C LEU A 117 -1.92 -6.45 -15.99
N GLU A 118 -1.29 -7.63 -16.12
CA GLU A 118 -1.59 -8.59 -17.18
C GLU A 118 -3.05 -9.06 -17.15
N ASN A 119 -3.65 -9.13 -15.95
CA ASN A 119 -5.05 -9.49 -15.73
C ASN A 119 -6.01 -8.26 -15.70
N ASN A 120 -5.56 -7.10 -16.20
CA ASN A 120 -6.35 -5.88 -16.31
C ASN A 120 -6.86 -5.35 -14.95
N ILE A 121 -6.00 -5.35 -13.94
CA ILE A 121 -6.25 -4.79 -12.61
C ILE A 121 -5.35 -3.58 -12.40
N HIS A 122 -5.93 -2.45 -12.00
CA HIS A 122 -5.19 -1.26 -11.57
C HIS A 122 -4.40 -1.55 -10.29
N CYS A 123 -3.20 -1.00 -10.16
CA CYS A 123 -2.31 -1.29 -9.04
C CYS A 123 -1.91 -0.04 -8.26
N LEU A 124 -1.91 -0.16 -6.93
CA LEU A 124 -1.22 0.73 -6.01
C LEU A 124 -0.17 -0.09 -5.27
N VAL A 125 1.11 0.19 -5.50
CA VAL A 125 2.23 -0.53 -4.89
C VAL A 125 2.81 0.31 -3.77
N VAL A 126 3.04 -0.26 -2.59
CA VAL A 126 3.80 0.45 -1.56
C VAL A 126 5.24 0.66 -2.03
N LYS A 127 5.88 1.72 -1.54
CA LYS A 127 7.28 2.01 -1.89
C LYS A 127 8.24 0.85 -1.47
N PRO A 128 9.28 0.54 -2.27
CA PRO A 128 9.59 1.06 -3.60
C PRO A 128 8.67 0.43 -4.66
N PHE A 129 8.59 1.03 -5.84
CA PHE A 129 7.80 0.44 -6.93
C PHE A 129 8.35 -0.94 -7.32
N THR A 130 9.65 -0.99 -7.59
CA THR A 130 10.46 -2.20 -7.85
C THR A 130 11.85 -2.02 -7.24
N VAL A 131 12.67 -3.05 -7.29
CA VAL A 131 14.06 -3.02 -6.80
C VAL A 131 15.05 -2.60 -7.87
N ASN A 132 14.67 -2.60 -9.15
CA ASN A 132 15.49 -2.11 -10.26
C ASN A 132 14.68 -1.30 -11.27
N LEU A 133 15.37 -0.55 -12.11
CA LEU A 133 14.79 0.41 -13.04
C LEU A 133 14.13 -0.28 -14.25
N GLU A 134 14.71 -1.35 -14.72
CA GLU A 134 14.24 -2.11 -15.88
C GLU A 134 12.84 -2.69 -15.61
N GLU A 135 12.65 -3.26 -14.42
CA GLU A 135 11.33 -3.74 -13.96
C GLU A 135 10.31 -2.60 -13.88
N ALA A 136 10.72 -1.43 -13.36
CA ALA A 136 9.83 -0.27 -13.28
C ALA A 136 9.39 0.21 -14.68
N HIS A 137 10.31 0.23 -15.64
CA HIS A 137 9.99 0.58 -17.04
C HIS A 137 9.06 -0.44 -17.69
N GLU A 138 9.28 -1.73 -17.46
CA GLU A 138 8.42 -2.77 -18.00
C GLU A 138 6.99 -2.65 -17.46
N LEU A 139 6.82 -2.54 -16.13
CA LEU A 139 5.50 -2.37 -15.51
C LEU A 139 4.78 -1.12 -16.00
N THR A 140 5.51 -0.01 -16.14
CA THR A 140 4.96 1.24 -16.67
C THR A 140 4.49 1.07 -18.12
N SER A 141 5.27 0.36 -18.94
CA SER A 141 4.93 0.07 -20.32
C SER A 141 3.67 -0.79 -20.44
N ILE A 142 3.56 -1.85 -19.63
CA ILE A 142 2.37 -2.71 -19.57
C ILE A 142 1.14 -1.90 -19.16
N ALA A 143 1.27 -1.09 -18.09
CA ALA A 143 0.17 -0.27 -17.59
C ALA A 143 -0.32 0.72 -18.67
N ASN A 144 0.59 1.44 -19.32
CA ASN A 144 0.27 2.39 -20.37
C ASN A 144 -0.39 1.71 -21.59
N ALA A 145 0.15 0.58 -22.05
CA ALA A 145 -0.40 -0.16 -23.19
C ALA A 145 -1.84 -0.64 -22.94
N LYS A 146 -2.20 -0.90 -21.70
CA LYS A 146 -3.53 -1.36 -21.29
C LYS A 146 -4.45 -0.26 -20.75
N GLY A 147 -4.00 0.98 -20.67
CA GLY A 147 -4.77 2.07 -20.06
C GLY A 147 -5.02 1.88 -18.57
N LEU A 148 -4.10 1.21 -17.85
CA LEU A 148 -4.21 0.92 -16.44
C LEU A 148 -3.41 1.92 -15.61
N MET A 149 -3.90 2.18 -14.40
CA MET A 149 -3.14 2.91 -13.38
C MET A 149 -2.17 1.96 -12.67
N SER A 150 -0.91 2.38 -12.56
CA SER A 150 0.09 1.73 -11.72
C SER A 150 0.79 2.82 -10.91
N TRP A 151 0.42 2.96 -9.66
CA TRP A 151 0.86 4.04 -8.78
C TRP A 151 1.69 3.51 -7.63
N VAL A 152 2.57 4.38 -7.13
CA VAL A 152 3.39 4.09 -5.95
C VAL A 152 2.87 4.88 -4.75
N GLU A 153 2.69 4.20 -3.65
CA GLU A 153 2.27 4.81 -2.40
C GLU A 153 3.48 5.46 -1.70
N PHE A 154 3.48 6.78 -1.65
CA PHE A 154 4.41 7.61 -0.89
C PHE A 154 3.63 8.39 0.17
N HIS A 155 3.19 7.71 1.24
CA HIS A 155 2.30 8.28 2.27
C HIS A 155 2.79 9.60 2.85
N LYS A 156 4.10 9.79 3.00
CA LYS A 156 4.69 11.04 3.51
C LYS A 156 4.41 12.26 2.65
N ARG A 157 4.06 12.08 1.38
CA ARG A 157 3.63 13.19 0.52
C ARG A 157 2.30 13.81 0.95
N TRP A 158 1.52 13.07 1.73
CA TRP A 158 0.18 13.43 2.16
C TRP A 158 0.09 13.70 3.68
N ASP A 159 1.22 13.66 4.37
CA ASP A 159 1.35 14.08 5.76
C ASP A 159 0.98 15.56 5.87
N ILE A 160 0.15 15.93 6.85
CA ILE A 160 -0.41 17.28 7.00
C ILE A 160 0.71 18.33 7.06
N ALA A 161 1.80 18.06 7.77
CA ALA A 161 2.93 18.98 7.87
C ALA A 161 3.63 19.18 6.52
N ASN A 162 3.83 18.10 5.75
CA ASN A 162 4.44 18.19 4.43
C ASN A 162 3.54 18.88 3.40
N VAL A 163 2.22 18.68 3.50
CA VAL A 163 1.25 19.39 2.65
C VAL A 163 1.25 20.89 3.00
N ALA A 164 1.22 21.25 4.27
CA ALA A 164 1.27 22.64 4.71
C ALA A 164 2.56 23.34 4.23
N LEU A 165 3.73 22.70 4.40
CA LEU A 165 5.00 23.24 3.92
C LEU A 165 5.00 23.45 2.39
N ARG A 166 4.50 22.46 1.64
CA ARG A 166 4.37 22.60 0.18
C ARG A 166 3.46 23.77 -0.21
N ASP A 167 2.33 23.91 0.47
CA ASP A 167 1.35 24.95 0.14
C ASP A 167 1.89 26.34 0.48
N SER A 168 2.61 26.52 1.62
CA SER A 168 3.31 27.77 1.96
C SER A 168 4.41 28.13 0.95
N TYR A 169 5.14 27.11 0.43
CA TYR A 169 6.12 27.35 -0.63
C TYR A 169 5.45 27.78 -1.95
N LEU A 170 4.43 27.03 -2.41
CA LEU A 170 3.75 27.32 -3.68
C LEU A 170 2.98 28.63 -3.67
N SER A 171 2.52 29.08 -2.51
CA SER A 171 1.86 30.39 -2.35
C SER A 171 2.85 31.56 -2.30
N GLY A 172 4.16 31.30 -2.22
CA GLY A 172 5.18 32.32 -2.04
C GLY A 172 5.30 32.86 -0.62
N GLU A 173 4.56 32.31 0.35
CA GLU A 173 4.55 32.77 1.76
C GLU A 173 5.94 32.73 2.40
N ILE A 174 6.76 31.72 2.07
CA ILE A 174 8.11 31.57 2.60
C ILE A 174 9.20 32.02 1.63
N GLY A 175 8.84 32.63 0.48
CA GLY A 175 9.77 33.11 -0.53
C GLY A 175 10.52 31.99 -1.27
N ASP A 176 11.67 32.32 -1.86
CA ASP A 176 12.46 31.37 -2.61
C ASP A 176 13.19 30.38 -1.71
N LEU A 177 13.18 29.10 -2.09
CA LEU A 177 13.86 28.06 -1.34
C LEU A 177 15.39 28.16 -1.52
N LEU A 178 16.10 28.48 -0.44
CA LEU A 178 17.57 28.57 -0.45
C LEU A 178 18.23 27.24 -0.06
N TYR A 179 17.71 26.58 0.97
CA TYR A 179 18.13 25.24 1.38
C TYR A 179 17.03 24.59 2.24
N CYS A 180 17.12 23.26 2.38
CA CYS A 180 16.22 22.49 3.21
C CYS A 180 17.00 21.54 4.12
N ILE A 181 16.66 21.50 5.41
CA ILE A 181 17.17 20.52 6.37
C ILE A 181 16.04 19.57 6.72
N VAL A 182 16.24 18.28 6.47
CA VAL A 182 15.28 17.23 6.82
C VAL A 182 15.87 16.31 7.87
N GLU A 183 15.27 16.28 9.06
CA GLU A 183 15.60 15.33 10.11
C GLU A 183 14.59 14.19 10.12
N TYR A 184 15.06 12.96 9.93
CA TYR A 184 14.24 11.77 9.97
C TYR A 184 14.76 10.77 10.99
N SER A 185 14.13 10.75 12.15
CA SER A 185 14.53 9.89 13.26
C SER A 185 13.61 8.70 13.44
N GLN A 186 14.17 7.52 13.56
CA GLN A 186 13.46 6.28 13.87
C GLN A 186 14.07 5.55 15.05
N ARG A 187 13.29 4.73 15.74
CA ARG A 187 13.82 3.84 16.77
C ARG A 187 14.86 2.91 16.17
N LYS A 188 16.02 2.76 16.82
CA LYS A 188 17.11 1.88 16.38
C LYS A 188 16.66 0.44 16.13
N SER A 189 15.65 -0.05 16.85
CA SER A 189 15.09 -1.39 16.65
C SER A 189 14.37 -1.57 15.30
N ILE A 190 13.93 -0.50 14.64
CA ILE A 190 13.24 -0.61 13.35
C ILE A 190 14.17 -1.17 12.28
N PRO A 191 15.32 -0.53 11.92
CA PRO A 191 16.20 -1.07 10.91
C PRO A 191 16.94 -2.36 11.37
N THR A 192 17.17 -2.55 12.67
CA THR A 192 18.01 -3.66 13.14
C THR A 192 17.25 -4.94 13.45
N LYS A 193 15.96 -4.86 13.77
CA LYS A 193 15.12 -6.02 14.14
C LYS A 193 13.97 -6.28 13.18
N ASN A 194 13.24 -5.22 12.79
CA ASN A 194 12.00 -5.39 12.05
C ASN A 194 12.20 -5.48 10.54
N PHE A 195 13.28 -4.90 10.02
CA PHE A 195 13.55 -4.77 8.59
C PHE A 195 14.91 -5.33 8.15
N LYS A 196 15.40 -6.37 8.83
CA LYS A 196 16.66 -7.02 8.46
C LYS A 196 16.72 -7.47 7.00
N GLU A 197 15.57 -7.80 6.43
CA GLU A 197 15.41 -8.32 5.07
C GLU A 197 14.98 -7.24 4.05
N TRP A 198 14.80 -5.99 4.51
CA TRP A 198 14.45 -4.90 3.62
C TRP A 198 15.68 -4.41 2.87
N SER A 199 15.51 -4.11 1.58
CA SER A 199 16.58 -3.53 0.80
C SER A 199 16.97 -2.15 1.36
N PHE A 200 18.25 -1.81 1.26
CA PHE A 200 18.77 -0.46 1.57
C PHE A 200 18.00 0.63 0.82
N LEU A 201 17.53 0.29 -0.40
CA LEU A 201 16.78 1.20 -1.26
C LEU A 201 15.44 1.62 -0.63
N SER A 202 14.72 0.72 0.03
CA SER A 202 13.47 1.05 0.75
C SER A 202 13.70 2.09 1.83
N TRP A 203 14.85 2.03 2.48
CA TRP A 203 15.23 2.94 3.55
C TRP A 203 15.56 4.33 3.01
N VAL A 204 16.35 4.41 1.95
CA VAL A 204 16.71 5.66 1.27
C VAL A 204 15.49 6.34 0.67
N LEU A 205 14.63 5.60 -0.03
CA LEU A 205 13.43 6.15 -0.66
C LEU A 205 12.40 6.67 0.35
N ALA A 206 12.31 6.07 1.53
CA ALA A 206 11.46 6.60 2.59
C ALA A 206 11.92 7.98 3.07
N SER A 207 13.25 8.22 3.09
CA SER A 207 13.84 9.50 3.51
C SER A 207 13.96 10.53 2.38
N THR A 208 14.14 10.11 1.12
CA THR A 208 14.39 11.01 -0.02
C THR A 208 13.13 11.35 -0.84
N SER A 209 12.04 10.60 -0.69
CA SER A 209 10.79 10.89 -1.39
C SER A 209 10.18 12.27 -1.10
N GLN A 210 10.68 12.96 -0.07
CA GLN A 210 10.32 14.32 0.26
C GLN A 210 11.10 15.37 -0.57
N LEU A 211 12.32 15.08 -0.98
CA LEU A 211 13.20 16.04 -1.68
C LEU A 211 12.93 16.12 -3.18
N ALA A 212 12.47 15.05 -3.81
CA ALA A 212 12.25 14.97 -5.26
C ALA A 212 11.07 15.82 -5.82
N LYS A 213 10.41 16.62 -4.98
CA LYS A 213 9.30 17.50 -5.40
C LYS A 213 9.70 18.94 -5.72
N TYR A 214 10.94 19.33 -5.43
CA TYR A 214 11.39 20.73 -5.46
C TYR A 214 12.48 21.00 -6.47
N SER A 215 12.79 20.02 -7.34
CA SER A 215 13.70 20.18 -8.49
C SER A 215 12.95 20.33 -9.79
#